data_96c45e77e2e56a1d0c65bc1fd603f59f
#
_entry.id   96c45e77e2e56a1d0c65bc1fd603f59f
#
_cell.length_a   1.000
_cell.length_b   1.000
_cell.length_c   1.000
_cell.angle_alpha   90.00
_cell.angle_beta   90.00
_cell.angle_gamma   90.00
#
_symmetry.space_group_name_H-M   'P 1'
#
loop_
_entity.id
_entity.type
_entity.pdbx_description
1 polymer ?
#
loop_
_entity_poly.entity_id
_entity_poly.type
_entity_poly.pdbx_seq_one_letter_code
_entity_poly.pdbx_strand_id
1 'polypeptide(L)'
;MGYGEVESYEDFANYNEQALNLLTAKFAPVPTWIYPPLAKLLAMFDLHEWQHQHDHFISPHNHIFEHQREGIERNLQARWGDRVKVFKAFNFCAPFLPGQVLDEIREQGFEKILIYPLLVVDSIFTSGIAIEQVNKALASTDNDSEHWVKGVRYIPSFYNRPEYIDLMARLVEEKIASDLAGNCLPSQIGIVLMNHGCPHEAKGFTSGIDESQALYELVREKLIYRYPLISVGWLNHQTPLIKWTQPNADLAGRNLIELGAKALIFMPIGFATENHETLLDVEHIIEGLRRKYSHVNYIRMECVNDRPEFCRMTADWADEHIE
;
A
#
# COMPACT_ATOMS: atom_id res chain seq x y z
N MET A 1 -7.08 -8.92 -0.54
CA MET A 1 -7.78 -7.63 -0.36
C MET A 1 -6.80 -6.49 -0.49
N GLY A 2 -7.15 -5.44 -1.21
CA GLY A 2 -6.38 -4.22 -1.38
C GLY A 2 -7.10 -2.98 -0.87
N TYR A 3 -6.44 -1.85 -1.00
CA TYR A 3 -7.01 -0.55 -0.63
C TYR A 3 -8.13 -0.16 -1.61
N GLY A 4 -7.82 -0.22 -2.89
CA GLY A 4 -8.68 0.20 -3.99
C GLY A 4 -8.64 1.71 -4.21
N GLU A 5 -8.56 2.13 -5.46
CA GLU A 5 -8.58 3.54 -5.85
C GLU A 5 -9.61 3.79 -6.94
N VAL A 6 -9.98 5.04 -7.15
CA VAL A 6 -10.96 5.42 -8.16
C VAL A 6 -10.43 5.15 -9.58
N GLU A 7 -11.29 4.60 -10.42
CA GLU A 7 -11.00 4.37 -11.85
C GLU A 7 -11.72 5.39 -12.74
N SER A 8 -12.69 6.11 -12.19
CA SER A 8 -13.45 7.15 -12.85
C SER A 8 -13.56 8.39 -11.96
N TYR A 9 -13.44 9.56 -12.54
CA TYR A 9 -13.62 10.83 -11.82
C TYR A 9 -15.01 10.99 -11.19
N GLU A 10 -16.01 10.30 -11.73
CA GLU A 10 -17.38 10.32 -11.19
C GLU A 10 -17.47 9.62 -9.83
N ASP A 11 -16.53 8.72 -9.53
CA ASP A 11 -16.54 7.90 -8.31
C ASP A 11 -15.89 8.57 -7.11
N PHE A 12 -15.19 9.71 -7.27
CA PHE A 12 -14.50 10.37 -6.17
C PHE A 12 -15.39 10.69 -4.97
N ALA A 13 -16.63 11.14 -5.20
CA ALA A 13 -17.52 11.48 -4.10
C ALA A 13 -17.91 10.24 -3.29
N ASN A 14 -18.19 9.13 -3.96
CA ASN A 14 -18.52 7.85 -3.30
C ASN A 14 -17.30 7.28 -2.59
N TYR A 15 -16.14 7.32 -3.22
CA TYR A 15 -14.88 6.88 -2.64
C TYR A 15 -14.55 7.67 -1.36
N ASN A 16 -14.62 8.99 -1.41
CA ASN A 16 -14.36 9.86 -0.26
C ASN A 16 -15.39 9.67 0.85
N GLU A 17 -16.66 9.41 0.54
CA GLU A 17 -17.66 9.10 1.55
C GLU A 17 -17.37 7.76 2.25
N GLN A 18 -16.96 6.73 1.51
CA GLN A 18 -16.51 5.46 2.07
C GLN A 18 -15.27 5.64 2.95
N ALA A 19 -14.28 6.37 2.47
CA ALA A 19 -13.06 6.67 3.22
C ALA A 19 -13.37 7.42 4.52
N LEU A 20 -14.22 8.45 4.48
CA LEU A 20 -14.65 9.19 5.67
C LEU A 20 -15.36 8.28 6.67
N ASN A 21 -16.28 7.42 6.21
CA ASN A 21 -17.00 6.49 7.08
C ASN A 21 -16.07 5.48 7.79
N LEU A 22 -15.05 5.00 7.09
CA LEU A 22 -14.18 3.95 7.63
C LEU A 22 -12.98 4.52 8.41
N LEU A 23 -12.43 5.66 7.97
CA LEU A 23 -11.22 6.23 8.54
C LEU A 23 -11.51 7.26 9.63
N THR A 24 -12.44 8.20 9.41
CA THR A 24 -12.65 9.33 10.32
C THR A 24 -13.10 8.89 11.71
N ALA A 25 -13.91 7.83 11.80
CA ALA A 25 -14.31 7.25 13.08
C ALA A 25 -13.14 6.76 13.94
N LYS A 26 -11.98 6.48 13.32
CA LYS A 26 -10.75 6.04 14.00
C LYS A 26 -9.96 7.18 14.63
N PHE A 27 -10.17 8.43 14.17
CA PHE A 27 -9.42 9.62 14.64
C PHE A 27 -10.26 10.57 15.47
N ALA A 28 -11.48 10.86 15.01
CA ALA A 28 -12.31 11.90 15.60
C ALA A 28 -13.80 11.53 15.54
N PRO A 29 -14.56 11.83 16.61
CA PRO A 29 -16.00 11.64 16.62
C PRO A 29 -16.69 12.74 15.80
N VAL A 30 -16.60 12.68 14.48
CA VAL A 30 -17.29 13.59 13.58
C VAL A 30 -18.68 13.02 13.28
N PRO A 31 -19.76 13.82 13.39
CA PRO A 31 -21.10 13.36 13.07
C PRO A 31 -21.22 12.90 11.61
N THR A 32 -21.77 11.71 11.38
CA THR A 32 -21.84 11.08 10.05
C THR A 32 -22.64 11.88 9.01
N TRP A 33 -23.61 12.71 9.43
CA TRP A 33 -24.38 13.57 8.53
C TRP A 33 -23.54 14.62 7.79
N ILE A 34 -22.31 14.89 8.27
CA ILE A 34 -21.35 15.80 7.63
C ILE A 34 -20.62 15.11 6.46
N TYR A 35 -20.51 13.78 6.47
CA TYR A 35 -19.69 13.07 5.50
C TYR A 35 -20.11 13.27 4.04
N PRO A 36 -21.41 13.17 3.64
CA PRO A 36 -21.77 13.36 2.25
C PRO A 36 -21.39 14.74 1.66
N PRO A 37 -21.68 15.88 2.34
CA PRO A 37 -21.23 17.18 1.81
C PRO A 37 -19.71 17.34 1.84
N LEU A 38 -19.02 16.79 2.85
CA LEU A 38 -17.56 16.84 2.94
C LEU A 38 -16.92 15.99 1.84
N ALA A 39 -17.43 14.79 1.58
CA ALA A 39 -16.96 13.91 0.52
C ALA A 39 -17.04 14.58 -0.87
N LYS A 40 -18.15 15.29 -1.14
CA LYS A 40 -18.28 16.07 -2.38
C LYS A 40 -17.27 17.20 -2.48
N LEU A 41 -17.00 17.89 -1.38
CA LEU A 41 -16.00 18.96 -1.34
C LEU A 41 -14.59 18.38 -1.59
N LEU A 42 -14.22 17.29 -0.93
CA LEU A 42 -12.95 16.61 -1.14
C LEU A 42 -12.83 16.12 -2.59
N ALA A 43 -13.88 15.52 -3.13
CA ALA A 43 -13.91 15.07 -4.53
C ALA A 43 -13.64 16.20 -5.54
N MET A 44 -14.06 17.42 -5.23
CA MET A 44 -13.74 18.59 -6.09
C MET A 44 -12.25 18.93 -6.07
N PHE A 45 -11.58 18.78 -4.92
CA PHE A 45 -10.15 19.01 -4.80
C PHE A 45 -9.37 17.90 -5.52
N ASP A 46 -9.71 16.63 -5.26
CA ASP A 46 -9.06 15.47 -5.90
C ASP A 46 -9.23 15.53 -7.42
N LEU A 47 -10.44 15.88 -7.88
CA LEU A 47 -10.74 16.04 -9.29
C LEU A 47 -9.88 17.14 -9.93
N HIS A 48 -9.77 18.30 -9.24
CA HIS A 48 -8.93 19.40 -9.73
C HIS A 48 -7.47 18.98 -9.80
N GLU A 49 -6.97 18.30 -8.79
CA GLU A 49 -5.59 17.81 -8.73
C GLU A 49 -5.31 16.83 -9.87
N TRP A 50 -6.09 15.78 -9.98
CA TRP A 50 -5.84 14.71 -10.97
C TRP A 50 -6.07 15.15 -12.41
N GLN A 51 -7.09 15.99 -12.69
CA GLN A 51 -7.37 16.46 -14.04
C GLN A 51 -6.46 17.58 -14.49
N HIS A 52 -6.17 18.55 -13.62
CA HIS A 52 -5.53 19.79 -14.05
C HIS A 52 -4.07 19.91 -13.64
N GLN A 53 -3.68 19.32 -12.50
CA GLN A 53 -2.29 19.37 -12.06
C GLN A 53 -1.47 18.18 -12.58
N HIS A 54 -2.11 17.04 -12.84
CA HIS A 54 -1.47 15.79 -13.24
C HIS A 54 -1.97 15.24 -14.59
N ASP A 55 -2.34 16.11 -15.51
CA ASP A 55 -2.66 15.79 -16.92
C ASP A 55 -3.62 14.59 -17.08
N HIS A 56 -4.78 14.68 -16.45
CA HIS A 56 -5.80 13.62 -16.46
C HIS A 56 -5.33 12.28 -15.86
N PHE A 57 -4.58 12.33 -14.77
CA PHE A 57 -4.12 11.14 -14.09
C PHE A 57 -5.28 10.20 -13.72
N ILE A 58 -5.06 8.92 -13.95
CA ILE A 58 -5.89 7.81 -13.45
C ILE A 58 -4.94 6.83 -12.76
N SER A 59 -5.28 6.44 -11.54
CA SER A 59 -4.44 5.51 -10.80
C SER A 59 -4.41 4.13 -11.45
N PRO A 60 -3.24 3.51 -11.64
CA PRO A 60 -3.13 2.16 -12.15
C PRO A 60 -3.38 1.08 -11.08
N HIS A 61 -3.64 1.46 -9.82
CA HIS A 61 -3.69 0.58 -8.66
C HIS A 61 -4.57 -0.66 -8.88
N ASN A 62 -5.82 -0.46 -9.25
CA ASN A 62 -6.78 -1.56 -9.36
C ASN A 62 -6.45 -2.50 -10.52
N HIS A 63 -5.89 -1.98 -11.59
CA HIS A 63 -5.43 -2.77 -12.74
C HIS A 63 -4.22 -3.63 -12.37
N ILE A 64 -3.22 -3.06 -11.71
CA ILE A 64 -2.05 -3.80 -11.21
C ILE A 64 -2.50 -4.86 -10.21
N PHE A 65 -3.41 -4.50 -9.31
CA PHE A 65 -3.95 -5.43 -8.32
C PHE A 65 -4.69 -6.62 -8.97
N GLU A 66 -5.40 -6.40 -10.08
CA GLU A 66 -6.00 -7.50 -10.85
C GLU A 66 -4.94 -8.44 -11.42
N HIS A 67 -3.86 -7.91 -11.98
CA HIS A 67 -2.75 -8.74 -12.46
C HIS A 67 -2.06 -9.51 -11.34
N GLN A 68 -1.91 -8.89 -10.15
CA GLN A 68 -1.43 -9.60 -8.95
C GLN A 68 -2.37 -10.76 -8.61
N ARG A 69 -3.69 -10.52 -8.55
CA ARG A 69 -4.71 -11.56 -8.31
C ARG A 69 -4.56 -12.71 -9.28
N GLU A 70 -4.50 -12.43 -10.58
CA GLU A 70 -4.34 -13.45 -11.61
C GLU A 70 -3.02 -14.22 -11.47
N GLY A 71 -1.93 -13.51 -11.16
CA GLY A 71 -0.63 -14.11 -10.94
C GLY A 71 -0.63 -15.05 -9.73
N ILE A 72 -1.24 -14.64 -8.62
CA ILE A 72 -1.40 -15.45 -7.41
C ILE A 72 -2.29 -16.67 -7.71
N GLU A 73 -3.43 -16.46 -8.36
CA GLU A 73 -4.36 -17.53 -8.71
C GLU A 73 -3.70 -18.61 -9.57
N ARG A 74 -2.98 -18.22 -10.63
CA ARG A 74 -2.24 -19.18 -11.49
C ARG A 74 -1.26 -20.04 -10.69
N ASN A 75 -0.52 -19.43 -9.75
CA ASN A 75 0.44 -20.16 -8.92
C ASN A 75 -0.26 -21.13 -7.94
N LEU A 76 -1.38 -20.74 -7.36
CA LEU A 76 -2.17 -21.60 -6.47
C LEU A 76 -2.87 -22.72 -7.26
N GLN A 77 -3.47 -22.42 -8.39
CA GLN A 77 -4.14 -23.41 -9.24
C GLN A 77 -3.19 -24.44 -9.82
N ALA A 78 -1.93 -24.09 -10.05
CA ALA A 78 -0.91 -25.07 -10.44
C ALA A 78 -0.72 -26.19 -9.39
N ARG A 79 -1.08 -25.95 -8.12
CA ARG A 79 -0.96 -26.91 -7.00
C ARG A 79 -2.30 -27.54 -6.63
N TRP A 80 -3.35 -26.73 -6.61
CA TRP A 80 -4.65 -27.08 -6.06
C TRP A 80 -5.74 -27.31 -7.13
N GLY A 81 -5.46 -26.97 -8.40
CA GLY A 81 -6.47 -27.02 -9.47
C GLY A 81 -7.66 -26.10 -9.18
N ASP A 82 -8.84 -26.50 -9.62
CA ASP A 82 -10.09 -25.74 -9.45
C ASP A 82 -10.62 -25.70 -8.00
N ARG A 83 -9.92 -26.33 -7.05
CA ARG A 83 -10.27 -26.28 -5.63
C ARG A 83 -9.97 -24.91 -4.98
N VAL A 84 -9.16 -24.08 -5.65
CA VAL A 84 -8.80 -22.74 -5.22
C VAL A 84 -9.22 -21.73 -6.27
N LYS A 85 -9.84 -20.65 -5.81
CA LYS A 85 -10.12 -19.46 -6.60
C LYS A 85 -9.73 -18.22 -5.82
N VAL A 86 -9.18 -17.21 -6.48
CA VAL A 86 -8.76 -15.97 -5.88
C VAL A 86 -9.70 -14.85 -6.32
N PHE A 87 -10.37 -14.25 -5.35
CA PHE A 87 -11.26 -13.10 -5.54
C PHE A 87 -10.54 -11.82 -5.12
N LYS A 88 -10.75 -10.73 -5.86
CA LYS A 88 -10.30 -9.41 -5.41
C LYS A 88 -11.36 -8.75 -4.57
N ALA A 89 -10.93 -8.02 -3.55
CA ALA A 89 -11.81 -7.14 -2.79
C ALA A 89 -11.04 -5.87 -2.42
N PHE A 90 -11.75 -4.74 -2.35
CA PHE A 90 -11.21 -3.43 -2.01
C PHE A 90 -11.92 -2.83 -0.81
N ASN A 91 -11.18 -2.07 -0.01
CA ASN A 91 -11.75 -1.40 1.15
C ASN A 91 -12.73 -0.28 0.79
N PHE A 92 -12.49 0.40 -0.35
CA PHE A 92 -13.19 1.65 -0.68
C PHE A 92 -13.91 1.66 -2.03
N CYS A 93 -13.72 0.66 -2.88
CA CYS A 93 -14.23 0.67 -4.25
C CYS A 93 -15.29 -0.41 -4.49
N ALA A 94 -16.52 0.01 -4.79
CA ALA A 94 -17.53 -0.87 -5.39
C ALA A 94 -17.16 -1.17 -6.86
N PRO A 95 -17.60 -2.31 -7.42
CA PRO A 95 -18.42 -3.38 -6.83
C PRO A 95 -17.61 -4.44 -6.05
N PHE A 96 -16.39 -4.14 -5.62
CA PHE A 96 -15.49 -5.08 -4.97
C PHE A 96 -15.39 -4.86 -3.46
N LEU A 97 -16.40 -4.26 -2.84
CA LEU A 97 -16.45 -4.16 -1.38
C LEU A 97 -16.58 -5.56 -0.75
N PRO A 98 -16.01 -5.79 0.45
CA PRO A 98 -15.96 -7.13 1.04
C PRO A 98 -17.29 -7.87 1.11
N GLY A 99 -18.39 -7.18 1.40
CA GLY A 99 -19.73 -7.80 1.44
C GLY A 99 -20.18 -8.30 0.06
N GLN A 100 -19.96 -7.51 -1.00
CA GLN A 100 -20.31 -7.87 -2.37
C GLN A 100 -19.51 -9.09 -2.85
N VAL A 101 -18.23 -9.13 -2.50
CA VAL A 101 -17.35 -10.25 -2.88
C VAL A 101 -17.71 -11.52 -2.08
N LEU A 102 -18.10 -11.40 -0.81
CA LEU A 102 -18.57 -12.54 -0.02
C LEU A 102 -19.87 -13.15 -0.59
N ASP A 103 -20.77 -12.33 -1.10
CA ASP A 103 -21.96 -12.82 -1.80
C ASP A 103 -21.59 -13.63 -3.05
N GLU A 104 -20.65 -13.13 -3.84
CA GLU A 104 -20.14 -13.86 -5.02
C GLU A 104 -19.46 -15.18 -4.63
N ILE A 105 -18.67 -15.20 -3.57
CA ILE A 105 -18.00 -16.42 -3.05
C ILE A 105 -19.06 -17.46 -2.64
N ARG A 106 -20.14 -17.02 -1.97
CA ARG A 106 -21.26 -17.87 -1.56
C ARG A 106 -21.98 -18.47 -2.76
N GLU A 107 -22.29 -17.65 -3.76
CA GLU A 107 -22.96 -18.09 -4.98
C GLU A 107 -22.16 -19.13 -5.75
N GLN A 108 -20.82 -19.08 -5.67
CA GLN A 108 -19.92 -20.05 -6.28
C GLN A 108 -19.68 -21.30 -5.40
N GLY A 109 -20.26 -21.36 -4.21
CA GLY A 109 -20.23 -22.56 -3.36
C GLY A 109 -18.94 -22.78 -2.59
N PHE A 110 -18.08 -21.76 -2.42
CA PHE A 110 -16.90 -21.86 -1.58
C PHE A 110 -17.29 -21.64 -0.09
N GLU A 111 -16.82 -22.51 0.77
CA GLU A 111 -17.17 -22.53 2.20
C GLU A 111 -16.01 -22.23 3.13
N LYS A 112 -14.76 -22.34 2.66
CA LYS A 112 -13.53 -21.98 3.37
C LYS A 112 -12.91 -20.76 2.73
N ILE A 113 -12.66 -19.73 3.53
CA ILE A 113 -12.22 -18.43 3.04
C ILE A 113 -10.89 -18.06 3.71
N LEU A 114 -9.89 -17.74 2.90
CA LEU A 114 -8.67 -17.09 3.33
C LEU A 114 -8.75 -15.62 2.97
N ILE A 115 -8.66 -14.75 3.96
CA ILE A 115 -8.61 -13.30 3.79
C ILE A 115 -7.14 -12.91 3.79
N TYR A 116 -6.66 -12.45 2.65
CA TYR A 116 -5.29 -11.96 2.52
C TYR A 116 -5.30 -10.47 2.18
N PRO A 117 -5.10 -9.58 3.18
CA PRO A 117 -4.79 -8.19 2.91
C PRO A 117 -3.42 -8.12 2.22
N LEU A 118 -3.40 -7.77 0.93
CA LEU A 118 -2.15 -7.62 0.16
C LEU A 118 -1.55 -6.23 0.46
N LEU A 119 -1.29 -6.03 1.74
CA LEU A 119 -0.77 -4.81 2.34
C LEU A 119 0.49 -5.19 3.11
N VAL A 120 1.57 -4.45 2.88
CA VAL A 120 2.90 -4.83 3.40
C VAL A 120 2.93 -4.85 4.91
N VAL A 121 2.22 -3.92 5.54
CA VAL A 121 2.21 -3.71 6.99
C VAL A 121 0.79 -3.76 7.52
N ASP A 122 0.58 -4.43 8.65
CA ASP A 122 -0.69 -4.40 9.36
C ASP A 122 -0.86 -3.07 10.09
N SER A 123 -2.01 -2.44 9.92
CA SER A 123 -2.40 -1.25 10.66
C SER A 123 -3.92 -1.13 10.77
N ILE A 124 -4.38 -0.26 11.68
CA ILE A 124 -5.79 0.09 11.81
C ILE A 124 -6.37 0.66 10.52
N PHE A 125 -5.53 1.24 9.66
CA PHE A 125 -5.92 1.90 8.40
C PHE A 125 -5.84 0.96 7.18
N THR A 126 -5.28 -0.22 7.35
CA THR A 126 -5.04 -1.21 6.28
C THR A 126 -5.81 -2.49 6.55
N SER A 127 -5.13 -3.52 7.04
CA SER A 127 -5.72 -4.82 7.37
C SER A 127 -6.82 -4.73 8.45
N GLY A 128 -6.71 -3.79 9.39
CA GLY A 128 -7.74 -3.57 10.41
C GLY A 128 -9.09 -3.19 9.81
N ILE A 129 -9.13 -2.30 8.81
CA ILE A 129 -10.36 -1.96 8.08
C ILE A 129 -10.87 -3.18 7.30
N ALA A 130 -9.98 -3.89 6.61
CA ALA A 130 -10.34 -5.07 5.85
C ALA A 130 -11.02 -6.13 6.73
N ILE A 131 -10.40 -6.43 7.89
CA ILE A 131 -10.94 -7.39 8.88
C ILE A 131 -12.29 -6.93 9.42
N GLU A 132 -12.42 -5.64 9.76
CA GLU A 132 -13.67 -5.07 10.28
C GLU A 132 -14.81 -5.19 9.25
N GLN A 133 -14.57 -4.87 8.00
CA GLN A 133 -15.57 -4.95 6.93
C GLN A 133 -15.98 -6.39 6.65
N VAL A 134 -15.04 -7.32 6.58
CA VAL A 134 -15.34 -8.74 6.38
C VAL A 134 -16.17 -9.28 7.56
N ASN A 135 -15.76 -9.01 8.79
CA ASN A 135 -16.52 -9.48 9.96
C ASN A 135 -17.93 -8.89 10.01
N LYS A 136 -18.10 -7.61 9.65
CA LYS A 136 -19.42 -6.97 9.56
C LYS A 136 -20.30 -7.61 8.48
N ALA A 137 -19.73 -7.91 7.32
CA ALA A 137 -20.44 -8.54 6.23
C ALA A 137 -20.87 -9.97 6.60
N LEU A 138 -19.97 -10.76 7.20
CA LEU A 138 -20.31 -12.11 7.70
C LEU A 138 -21.42 -12.08 8.76
N ALA A 139 -21.35 -11.16 9.71
CA ALA A 139 -22.37 -11.02 10.75
C ALA A 139 -23.76 -10.61 10.19
N SER A 140 -23.80 -9.88 9.07
CA SER A 140 -25.07 -9.49 8.43
C SER A 140 -25.73 -10.63 7.66
N THR A 141 -24.96 -11.63 7.22
CA THR A 141 -25.47 -12.83 6.52
C THR A 141 -25.98 -13.91 7.49
N ASP A 142 -25.61 -13.86 8.78
CA ASP A 142 -26.02 -14.83 9.80
C ASP A 142 -27.52 -14.79 10.17
N ASN A 143 -28.27 -13.79 9.70
CA ASN A 143 -29.72 -13.72 9.89
C ASN A 143 -30.52 -14.66 8.97
N ASP A 144 -29.90 -15.27 7.95
CA ASP A 144 -30.45 -16.31 7.08
C ASP A 144 -29.86 -17.68 7.43
N SER A 145 -30.45 -18.33 8.37
CA SER A 145 -30.62 -19.73 8.82
C SER A 145 -29.55 -20.81 8.48
N GLU A 146 -28.46 -20.58 7.79
CA GLU A 146 -27.36 -21.54 7.66
C GLU A 146 -26.01 -20.80 7.59
N HIS A 147 -25.12 -21.10 8.55
CA HIS A 147 -23.72 -20.69 8.49
C HIS A 147 -23.05 -21.33 7.25
N TRP A 148 -23.12 -20.63 6.12
CA TRP A 148 -22.55 -21.13 4.85
C TRP A 148 -21.01 -21.19 4.88
N VAL A 149 -20.38 -20.35 5.71
CA VAL A 149 -18.91 -20.31 5.86
C VAL A 149 -18.50 -21.31 6.94
N LYS A 150 -17.74 -22.33 6.54
CA LYS A 150 -17.17 -23.34 7.45
C LYS A 150 -15.89 -22.88 8.16
N GLY A 151 -15.23 -21.84 7.64
CA GLY A 151 -14.03 -21.28 8.27
C GLY A 151 -13.53 -20.04 7.55
N VAL A 152 -13.14 -19.05 8.35
CA VAL A 152 -12.46 -17.84 7.88
C VAL A 152 -11.11 -17.77 8.57
N ARG A 153 -10.04 -17.59 7.78
CA ARG A 153 -8.70 -17.35 8.29
C ARG A 153 -8.16 -16.05 7.70
N TYR A 154 -7.38 -15.33 8.49
CA TYR A 154 -6.68 -14.13 8.06
C TYR A 154 -5.21 -14.43 7.93
N ILE A 155 -4.65 -14.10 6.77
CA ILE A 155 -3.21 -14.19 6.54
C ILE A 155 -2.59 -12.87 7.03
N PRO A 156 -1.55 -12.92 7.89
CA PRO A 156 -0.88 -11.71 8.38
C PRO A 156 -0.12 -11.00 7.25
N SER A 157 0.24 -9.74 7.49
CA SER A 157 1.09 -8.97 6.60
C SER A 157 2.48 -9.62 6.43
N PHE A 158 3.20 -9.19 5.41
CA PHE A 158 4.46 -9.83 5.01
C PHE A 158 5.70 -8.94 5.20
N TYR A 159 5.59 -7.87 5.99
CA TYR A 159 6.68 -6.90 6.21
C TYR A 159 8.00 -7.51 6.68
N ASN A 160 7.95 -8.65 7.37
CA ASN A 160 9.12 -9.35 7.95
C ASN A 160 9.46 -10.65 7.21
N ARG A 161 8.85 -10.93 6.07
CA ARG A 161 9.17 -12.11 5.26
C ARG A 161 10.54 -11.94 4.60
N PRO A 162 11.49 -12.85 4.85
CA PRO A 162 12.86 -12.73 4.30
C PRO A 162 12.89 -12.56 2.78
N GLU A 163 12.03 -13.28 2.07
CA GLU A 163 11.95 -13.24 0.61
C GLU A 163 11.56 -11.85 0.10
N TYR A 164 10.63 -11.16 0.80
CA TYR A 164 10.24 -9.80 0.47
C TYR A 164 11.38 -8.81 0.73
N ILE A 165 12.05 -8.94 1.87
CA ILE A 165 13.19 -8.09 2.25
C ILE A 165 14.32 -8.24 1.24
N ASP A 166 14.65 -9.47 0.85
CA ASP A 166 15.69 -9.76 -0.14
C ASP A 166 15.32 -9.21 -1.52
N LEU A 167 14.05 -9.31 -1.91
CA LEU A 167 13.54 -8.71 -3.15
C LEU A 167 13.70 -7.20 -3.13
N MET A 168 13.31 -6.49 -2.05
CA MET A 168 13.45 -5.04 -1.94
C MET A 168 14.92 -4.61 -2.07
N ALA A 169 15.81 -5.25 -1.32
CA ALA A 169 17.23 -4.93 -1.37
C ALA A 169 17.83 -5.17 -2.77
N ARG A 170 17.50 -6.29 -3.39
CA ARG A 170 17.96 -6.64 -4.74
C ARG A 170 17.48 -5.65 -5.80
N LEU A 171 16.20 -5.24 -5.76
CA LEU A 171 15.67 -4.25 -6.70
C LEU A 171 16.40 -2.90 -6.59
N VAL A 172 16.74 -2.47 -5.38
CA VAL A 172 17.56 -1.25 -5.16
C VAL A 172 18.93 -1.43 -5.79
N GLU A 173 19.61 -2.55 -5.55
CA GLU A 173 20.94 -2.80 -6.12
C GLU A 173 20.94 -2.89 -7.65
N GLU A 174 19.94 -3.55 -8.23
CA GLU A 174 19.75 -3.64 -9.68
C GLU A 174 19.54 -2.25 -10.30
N LYS A 175 18.72 -1.40 -9.65
CA LYS A 175 18.47 -0.03 -10.11
C LYS A 175 19.73 0.85 -10.04
N ILE A 176 20.50 0.72 -8.96
CA ILE A 176 21.79 1.40 -8.84
C ILE A 176 22.75 0.95 -9.94
N ALA A 177 22.82 -0.35 -10.19
CA ALA A 177 23.70 -0.90 -11.21
C ALA A 177 23.30 -0.47 -12.62
N SER A 178 22.00 -0.32 -12.91
CA SER A 178 21.53 0.12 -14.23
C SER A 178 21.72 1.63 -14.47
N ASP A 179 21.35 2.46 -13.48
CA ASP A 179 21.18 3.90 -13.69
C ASP A 179 22.36 4.74 -13.19
N LEU A 180 23.12 4.24 -12.22
CA LEU A 180 24.19 4.99 -11.55
C LEU A 180 25.58 4.39 -11.69
N ALA A 181 25.73 3.28 -12.41
CA ALA A 181 27.02 2.62 -12.58
C ALA A 181 28.08 3.59 -13.16
N GLY A 182 29.18 3.75 -12.43
CA GLY A 182 30.30 4.63 -12.83
C GLY A 182 30.08 6.12 -12.64
N ASN A 183 28.85 6.56 -12.28
CA ASN A 183 28.54 7.99 -12.14
C ASN A 183 28.61 8.46 -10.67
N CYS A 184 28.39 7.56 -9.71
CA CYS A 184 28.40 7.86 -8.27
C CYS A 184 29.15 6.76 -7.52
N LEU A 185 29.89 7.15 -6.49
CA LEU A 185 30.43 6.20 -5.52
C LEU A 185 29.26 5.69 -4.63
N PRO A 186 29.31 4.45 -4.12
CA PRO A 186 28.31 3.94 -3.19
C PRO A 186 28.06 4.85 -1.98
N SER A 187 29.10 5.50 -1.46
CA SER A 187 29.03 6.48 -0.37
C SER A 187 28.37 7.83 -0.75
N GLN A 188 28.08 8.04 -2.01
CA GLN A 188 27.41 9.24 -2.54
C GLN A 188 25.97 8.95 -3.02
N ILE A 189 25.48 7.74 -2.80
CA ILE A 189 24.11 7.34 -3.14
C ILE A 189 23.28 7.35 -1.85
N GLY A 190 22.29 8.23 -1.79
CA GLY A 190 21.32 8.27 -0.73
C GLY A 190 20.10 7.41 -1.08
N ILE A 191 19.62 6.63 -0.14
CA ILE A 191 18.45 5.75 -0.31
C ILE A 191 17.39 6.15 0.72
N VAL A 192 16.22 6.56 0.25
CA VAL A 192 15.03 6.80 1.07
C VAL A 192 14.12 5.59 0.93
N LEU A 193 14.04 4.78 1.98
CA LEU A 193 13.13 3.66 2.07
C LEU A 193 11.79 4.16 2.59
N MET A 194 10.76 4.15 1.74
CA MET A 194 9.50 4.82 2.02
C MET A 194 8.43 3.88 2.55
N ASN A 195 7.72 4.35 3.56
CA ASN A 195 6.51 3.77 4.10
C ASN A 195 5.37 4.80 4.11
N HIS A 196 4.12 4.33 4.13
CA HIS A 196 2.98 5.19 4.38
C HIS A 196 3.08 5.76 5.80
N GLY A 197 2.87 7.06 5.94
CA GLY A 197 2.88 7.72 7.22
C GLY A 197 1.70 7.33 8.11
N CYS A 198 1.88 7.47 9.41
CA CYS A 198 0.85 7.15 10.38
C CYS A 198 0.76 8.23 11.48
N PRO A 199 -0.44 8.58 11.93
CA PRO A 199 -0.63 9.39 13.12
C PRO A 199 -0.15 8.65 14.38
N HIS A 200 0.58 9.34 15.25
CA HIS A 200 1.07 8.75 16.52
C HIS A 200 -0.07 8.36 17.48
N GLU A 201 -1.23 8.99 17.38
CA GLU A 201 -2.35 8.81 18.31
C GLU A 201 -3.48 7.94 17.76
N ALA A 202 -3.17 7.01 16.85
CA ALA A 202 -4.17 6.07 16.35
C ALA A 202 -4.64 5.13 17.48
N LYS A 203 -5.98 4.99 17.65
CA LYS A 203 -6.59 4.14 18.68
C LYS A 203 -7.06 2.82 18.10
N GLY A 204 -6.91 1.74 18.85
CA GLY A 204 -7.45 0.41 18.53
C GLY A 204 -6.39 -0.56 18.06
N PHE A 205 -6.51 -1.14 16.86
CA PHE A 205 -5.56 -2.04 16.23
C PHE A 205 -4.14 -1.43 16.19
N THR A 206 -3.12 -2.18 15.76
CA THR A 206 -1.77 -1.59 15.63
C THR A 206 -1.77 -0.35 14.72
N SER A 207 -0.93 0.63 15.05
CA SER A 207 -0.73 1.79 14.18
C SER A 207 0.07 1.46 12.92
N GLY A 208 0.80 0.34 12.91
CA GLY A 208 1.72 -0.07 11.85
C GLY A 208 3.08 0.65 11.89
N ILE A 209 3.32 1.51 12.87
CA ILE A 209 4.59 2.26 12.97
C ILE A 209 5.74 1.31 13.28
N ASP A 210 5.57 0.42 14.25
CA ASP A 210 6.62 -0.51 14.68
C ASP A 210 6.95 -1.51 13.57
N GLU A 211 5.95 -2.04 12.89
CA GLU A 211 6.11 -2.95 11.76
C GLU A 211 6.79 -2.27 10.56
N SER A 212 6.41 -1.02 10.26
CA SER A 212 7.05 -0.22 9.20
C SER A 212 8.50 0.11 9.54
N GLN A 213 8.78 0.41 10.81
CA GLN A 213 10.14 0.63 11.28
C GLN A 213 10.96 -0.66 11.21
N ALA A 214 10.38 -1.80 11.58
CA ALA A 214 11.04 -3.10 11.46
C ALA A 214 11.35 -3.44 10.00
N LEU A 215 10.40 -3.22 9.09
CA LEU A 215 10.63 -3.40 7.65
C LEU A 215 11.81 -2.53 7.15
N TYR A 216 11.82 -1.25 7.53
CA TYR A 216 12.92 -0.34 7.19
C TYR A 216 14.27 -0.89 7.67
N GLU A 217 14.37 -1.29 8.94
CA GLU A 217 15.63 -1.81 9.51
C GLU A 217 16.08 -3.09 8.79
N LEU A 218 15.16 -4.02 8.52
CA LEU A 218 15.47 -5.28 7.83
C LEU A 218 16.01 -5.05 6.40
N VAL A 219 15.40 -4.15 5.63
CA VAL A 219 15.88 -3.81 4.29
C VAL A 219 17.20 -3.03 4.38
N ARG A 220 17.29 -2.08 5.33
CA ARG A 220 18.50 -1.32 5.58
C ARG A 220 19.70 -2.22 5.91
N GLU A 221 19.53 -3.24 6.73
CA GLU A 221 20.60 -4.19 7.08
C GLU A 221 21.21 -4.86 5.86
N LYS A 222 20.43 -5.15 4.83
CA LYS A 222 20.93 -5.74 3.57
C LYS A 222 21.80 -4.75 2.76
N LEU A 223 21.56 -3.45 2.89
CA LEU A 223 22.14 -2.42 2.02
C LEU A 223 23.24 -1.59 2.70
N ILE A 224 23.21 -1.42 4.03
CA ILE A 224 24.00 -0.42 4.76
C ILE A 224 25.51 -0.58 4.63
N TYR A 225 26.00 -1.81 4.51
CA TYR A 225 27.42 -2.07 4.36
C TYR A 225 28.00 -1.53 3.06
N ARG A 226 27.17 -1.44 2.01
CA ARG A 226 27.56 -0.95 0.70
C ARG A 226 27.15 0.51 0.49
N TYR A 227 25.97 0.89 0.98
CA TYR A 227 25.38 2.22 0.82
C TYR A 227 25.12 2.83 2.20
N PRO A 228 26.07 3.66 2.72
CA PRO A 228 25.95 4.14 4.10
C PRO A 228 24.89 5.23 4.31
N LEU A 229 24.39 5.86 3.24
CA LEU A 229 23.42 6.94 3.31
C LEU A 229 22.00 6.40 3.09
N ILE A 230 21.39 5.85 4.14
CA ILE A 230 20.03 5.30 4.09
C ILE A 230 19.18 5.96 5.18
N SER A 231 17.97 6.39 4.82
CA SER A 231 16.97 6.92 5.75
C SER A 231 15.61 6.29 5.51
N VAL A 232 14.81 6.15 6.56
CA VAL A 232 13.37 5.99 6.40
C VAL A 232 12.79 7.30 5.89
N GLY A 233 11.75 7.22 5.06
CA GLY A 233 10.97 8.37 4.63
C GLY A 233 9.48 8.05 4.73
N TRP A 234 8.70 8.92 5.38
CA TRP A 234 7.27 8.69 5.53
C TRP A 234 6.51 9.55 4.52
N LEU A 235 5.59 8.92 3.77
CA LEU A 235 4.59 9.63 2.98
C LEU A 235 3.43 9.99 3.91
N ASN A 236 3.34 11.27 4.28
CA ASN A 236 2.41 11.77 5.27
C ASN A 236 1.35 12.65 4.62
N HIS A 237 0.08 12.44 4.98
CA HIS A 237 -0.94 13.43 4.69
C HIS A 237 -0.75 14.66 5.59
N GLN A 238 -0.64 15.84 4.98
CA GLN A 238 -0.45 17.09 5.72
C GLN A 238 -1.78 17.55 6.35
N THR A 239 -2.17 16.93 7.47
CA THR A 239 -3.36 17.30 8.22
C THR A 239 -2.97 18.21 9.38
N PRO A 240 -3.51 19.43 9.48
CA PRO A 240 -3.25 20.31 10.64
C PRO A 240 -3.67 19.60 11.94
N LEU A 241 -2.90 19.83 13.01
CA LEU A 241 -3.16 19.33 14.37
C LEU A 241 -2.89 17.83 14.61
N ILE A 242 -2.56 17.05 13.60
CA ILE A 242 -2.20 15.65 13.74
C ILE A 242 -0.68 15.51 13.65
N LYS A 243 -0.07 14.84 14.62
CA LYS A 243 1.36 14.51 14.59
C LYS A 243 1.57 13.22 13.82
N TRP A 244 2.22 13.33 12.69
CA TRP A 244 2.59 12.21 11.83
C TRP A 244 4.02 11.73 12.10
N THR A 245 4.31 10.51 11.68
CA THR A 245 5.65 9.90 11.69
C THR A 245 6.69 10.79 11.00
N GLN A 246 7.94 10.74 11.49
CA GLN A 246 9.05 11.55 11.01
C GLN A 246 10.33 10.71 10.85
N PRO A 247 11.26 11.10 9.95
CA PRO A 247 11.15 12.22 9.00
C PRO A 247 10.19 11.91 7.85
N ASN A 248 9.48 12.93 7.32
CA ASN A 248 8.81 12.74 6.03
C ASN A 248 9.84 12.55 4.91
N ALA A 249 9.43 12.02 3.76
CA ALA A 249 10.33 11.62 2.68
C ALA A 249 11.12 12.80 2.10
N ASP A 250 10.54 14.01 2.05
CA ASP A 250 11.25 15.25 1.66
C ASP A 250 12.39 15.58 2.63
N LEU A 251 12.13 15.55 3.93
CA LEU A 251 13.15 15.82 4.97
C LEU A 251 14.24 14.75 4.95
N ALA A 252 13.87 13.47 4.77
CA ALA A 252 14.81 12.37 4.64
C ALA A 252 15.76 12.61 3.45
N GLY A 253 15.20 12.94 2.29
CA GLY A 253 15.98 13.26 1.10
C GLY A 253 16.94 14.44 1.31
N ARG A 254 16.46 15.54 1.91
CA ARG A 254 17.31 16.71 2.23
C ARG A 254 18.47 16.35 3.15
N ASN A 255 18.19 15.61 4.23
CA ASN A 255 19.23 15.20 5.16
C ASN A 255 20.33 14.37 4.47
N LEU A 256 19.93 13.45 3.58
CA LEU A 256 20.92 12.65 2.83
C LEU A 256 21.76 13.50 1.85
N ILE A 257 21.16 14.53 1.22
CA ILE A 257 21.91 15.48 0.37
C ILE A 257 22.93 16.26 1.22
N GLU A 258 22.52 16.76 2.37
CA GLU A 258 23.42 17.49 3.29
C GLU A 258 24.55 16.61 3.83
N LEU A 259 24.34 15.29 3.93
CA LEU A 259 25.36 14.30 4.24
C LEU A 259 26.25 13.92 3.05
N GLY A 260 26.03 14.50 1.87
CA GLY A 260 26.89 14.34 0.69
C GLY A 260 26.37 13.44 -0.41
N ALA A 261 25.09 13.07 -0.38
CA ALA A 261 24.49 12.31 -1.49
C ALA A 261 24.49 13.14 -2.77
N LYS A 262 24.93 12.53 -3.87
CA LYS A 262 24.90 13.08 -5.24
C LYS A 262 23.80 12.43 -6.09
N ALA A 263 23.28 11.30 -5.65
CA ALA A 263 22.09 10.67 -6.19
C ALA A 263 21.16 10.27 -5.04
N LEU A 264 19.86 10.41 -5.22
CA LEU A 264 18.83 9.95 -4.30
C LEU A 264 17.93 8.93 -5.00
N ILE A 265 17.70 7.83 -4.30
CA ILE A 265 16.76 6.78 -4.70
C ILE A 265 15.59 6.79 -3.70
N PHE A 266 14.38 6.87 -4.21
CA PHE A 266 13.15 6.76 -3.44
C PHE A 266 12.51 5.40 -3.71
N MET A 267 12.56 4.50 -2.72
CA MET A 267 12.06 3.12 -2.81
C MET A 267 10.85 2.91 -1.92
N PRO A 268 9.65 2.65 -2.49
CA PRO A 268 8.40 2.47 -1.72
C PRO A 268 8.31 1.05 -1.13
N ILE A 269 9.08 0.76 -0.09
CA ILE A 269 9.13 -0.58 0.54
C ILE A 269 7.83 -0.97 1.25
N GLY A 270 7.04 0.01 1.70
CA GLY A 270 5.77 -0.20 2.40
C GLY A 270 4.55 -0.33 1.48
N PHE A 271 4.76 -0.37 0.16
CA PHE A 271 3.69 -0.42 -0.83
C PHE A 271 3.88 -1.61 -1.78
N ALA A 272 2.85 -2.44 -1.89
CA ALA A 272 2.89 -3.59 -2.79
C ALA A 272 2.47 -3.25 -4.23
N THR A 273 1.78 -2.13 -4.40
CA THR A 273 1.16 -1.73 -5.69
C THR A 273 1.30 -0.23 -5.85
N GLU A 274 1.66 0.22 -7.07
CA GLU A 274 1.62 1.64 -7.40
C GLU A 274 0.21 2.20 -7.17
N ASN A 275 0.18 3.42 -6.64
CA ASN A 275 -1.01 4.19 -6.34
C ASN A 275 -0.74 5.69 -6.55
N HIS A 276 -1.72 6.55 -6.29
CA HIS A 276 -1.52 7.99 -6.45
C HIS A 276 -0.37 8.53 -5.58
N GLU A 277 -0.21 8.04 -4.35
CA GLU A 277 0.85 8.50 -3.43
C GLU A 277 2.24 8.14 -3.96
N THR A 278 2.44 6.90 -4.42
CA THR A 278 3.75 6.47 -4.95
C THR A 278 4.09 7.11 -6.28
N LEU A 279 3.08 7.53 -7.05
CA LEU A 279 3.24 8.16 -8.36
C LEU A 279 3.27 9.69 -8.27
N LEU A 280 2.29 10.31 -7.62
CA LEU A 280 2.14 11.76 -7.59
C LEU A 280 2.90 12.40 -6.44
N ASP A 281 2.72 11.93 -5.20
CA ASP A 281 3.34 12.56 -4.04
C ASP A 281 4.86 12.41 -4.06
N VAL A 282 5.36 11.23 -4.46
CA VAL A 282 6.81 11.01 -4.58
C VAL A 282 7.42 11.87 -5.68
N GLU A 283 6.75 12.02 -6.84
CA GLU A 283 7.24 12.90 -7.90
C GLU A 283 7.22 14.37 -7.45
N HIS A 284 6.17 14.79 -6.74
CA HIS A 284 6.10 16.13 -6.15
C HIS A 284 7.24 16.40 -5.17
N ILE A 285 7.58 15.43 -4.31
CA ILE A 285 8.74 15.51 -3.42
C ILE A 285 10.03 15.67 -4.22
N ILE A 286 10.22 14.83 -5.24
CA ILE A 286 11.41 14.87 -6.11
C ILE A 286 11.53 16.21 -6.81
N GLU A 287 10.44 16.75 -7.36
CA GLU A 287 10.44 18.06 -8.00
C GLU A 287 10.79 19.19 -7.02
N GLY A 288 10.24 19.15 -5.80
CA GLY A 288 10.56 20.09 -4.75
C GLY A 288 12.05 20.08 -4.36
N LEU A 289 12.62 18.90 -4.29
CA LEU A 289 14.05 18.72 -4.03
C LEU A 289 14.90 19.17 -5.23
N ARG A 290 14.52 18.83 -6.46
CA ARG A 290 15.22 19.19 -7.69
C ARG A 290 15.32 20.71 -7.88
N ARG A 291 14.29 21.47 -7.51
CA ARG A 291 14.29 22.92 -7.55
C ARG A 291 15.35 23.54 -6.61
N LYS A 292 15.64 22.89 -5.47
CA LYS A 292 16.62 23.36 -4.47
C LYS A 292 18.01 22.81 -4.69
N TYR A 293 18.12 21.56 -5.14
CA TYR A 293 19.36 20.80 -5.27
C TYR A 293 19.48 20.22 -6.68
N SER A 294 19.56 21.10 -7.67
CA SER A 294 19.57 20.72 -9.10
C SER A 294 20.79 19.88 -9.54
N HIS A 295 21.80 19.80 -8.72
CA HIS A 295 23.02 19.02 -8.96
C HIS A 295 22.93 17.56 -8.53
N VAL A 296 21.81 17.15 -7.89
CA VAL A 296 21.57 15.78 -7.44
C VAL A 296 20.78 15.02 -8.49
N ASN A 297 21.12 13.77 -8.72
CA ASN A 297 20.33 12.87 -9.56
C ASN A 297 19.22 12.22 -8.72
N TYR A 298 17.99 12.19 -9.23
CA TYR A 298 16.81 11.68 -8.52
C TYR A 298 16.22 10.50 -9.27
N ILE A 299 15.99 9.40 -8.55
CA ILE A 299 15.42 8.18 -9.09
C ILE A 299 14.23 7.79 -8.21
N ARG A 300 13.03 7.77 -8.79
CA ARG A 300 11.87 7.09 -8.23
C ARG A 300 11.91 5.62 -8.63
N MET A 301 11.78 4.74 -7.68
CA MET A 301 11.60 3.33 -7.95
C MET A 301 10.11 2.97 -7.95
N GLU A 302 9.78 1.97 -8.73
CA GLU A 302 8.43 1.40 -8.75
C GLU A 302 8.22 0.45 -7.56
N CYS A 303 6.96 0.30 -7.13
CA CYS A 303 6.54 -0.78 -6.24
C CYS A 303 6.84 -2.15 -6.86
N VAL A 304 6.66 -3.22 -6.07
CA VAL A 304 6.82 -4.58 -6.61
C VAL A 304 5.80 -4.91 -7.68
N ASN A 305 4.63 -4.31 -7.62
CA ASN A 305 3.56 -4.50 -8.60
C ASN A 305 3.24 -5.98 -8.86
N ASP A 306 2.89 -6.31 -10.09
CA ASP A 306 2.53 -7.65 -10.56
C ASP A 306 3.72 -8.51 -10.99
N ARG A 307 4.93 -8.23 -10.46
CA ARG A 307 6.13 -9.03 -10.77
C ARG A 307 5.85 -10.52 -10.54
N PRO A 308 6.18 -11.39 -11.52
CA PRO A 308 5.90 -12.82 -11.38
C PRO A 308 6.51 -13.46 -10.12
N GLU A 309 7.66 -12.95 -9.69
CA GLU A 309 8.33 -13.38 -8.48
C GLU A 309 7.51 -13.02 -7.23
N PHE A 310 6.99 -11.80 -7.15
CA PHE A 310 6.15 -11.37 -6.04
C PHE A 310 4.82 -12.13 -6.00
N CYS A 311 4.17 -12.33 -7.15
CA CYS A 311 2.95 -13.14 -7.23
C CYS A 311 3.19 -14.59 -6.76
N ARG A 312 4.34 -15.19 -7.10
CA ARG A 312 4.70 -16.53 -6.64
C ARG A 312 4.93 -16.56 -5.14
N MET A 313 5.73 -15.64 -4.58
CA MET A 313 5.94 -15.52 -3.13
C MET A 313 4.61 -15.39 -2.37
N THR A 314 3.72 -14.52 -2.85
CA THR A 314 2.40 -14.29 -2.24
C THR A 314 1.55 -15.57 -2.28
N ALA A 315 1.60 -16.31 -3.38
CA ALA A 315 0.92 -17.60 -3.49
C ALA A 315 1.53 -18.63 -2.52
N ASP A 316 2.87 -18.66 -2.37
CA ASP A 316 3.55 -19.55 -1.43
C ASP A 316 3.14 -19.27 0.01
N TRP A 317 3.07 -18.00 0.40
CA TRP A 317 2.61 -17.60 1.75
C TRP A 317 1.13 -17.90 1.97
N ALA A 318 0.27 -17.76 0.94
CA ALA A 318 -1.12 -18.16 1.04
C ALA A 318 -1.27 -19.68 1.19
N ASP A 319 -0.44 -20.44 0.49
CA ASP A 319 -0.42 -21.91 0.51
C ASP A 319 -0.14 -22.47 1.90
N GLU A 320 0.70 -21.81 2.71
CA GLU A 320 0.96 -22.16 4.12
C GLU A 320 -0.32 -22.22 4.97
N HIS A 321 -1.41 -21.60 4.52
CA HIS A 321 -2.69 -21.49 5.22
C HIS A 321 -3.84 -22.28 4.57
N ILE A 322 -3.59 -22.91 3.41
CA ILE A 322 -4.56 -23.81 2.72
C ILE A 322 -4.42 -25.22 3.32
N GLU A 323 -5.51 -25.73 3.87
CA GLU A 323 -5.62 -27.10 4.38
C GLU A 323 -6.63 -27.93 3.57
#